data_383946a1b52df354bffa60f492f1421f
#
_entry.id   383946a1b52df354bffa60f492f1421f
#
_cell.length_a   1.000
_cell.length_b   1.000
_cell.length_c   1.000
_cell.angle_alpha   90.00
_cell.angle_beta   90.00
_cell.angle_gamma   90.00
#
_symmetry.space_group_name_H-M   'P 1'
#
loop_
_entity.id
_entity.type
_entity.pdbx_description
1 polymer ?
#
loop_
_entity_poly.entity_id
_entity_poly.type
_entity_poly.pdbx_seq_one_letter_code
_entity_poly.pdbx_strand_id
1 'polypeptide(L)'
;MLIPFTKYQGAGNDFILCNQWESEPLTRRDTDLLARLCDRRFGIGADGVMFLRKHADYDFEMVYFNADGREGSMCGNGGRCIVAFAYHLGLIAEQTHFLAVDGPHAARVIRSDWVELGMQQVAEVEQGDGFFFLDTGSPHYVTLVDDLSQVDVVRQGRAIRYGDRFREKGTNVNFVQRQGPALTIGTYERGVEDETLACGTGITAAALVSSFLPQGQPAKQDYAVPVRAKGGDLEVRFAWDGERFTDIWLCGPATRVFSGEIEI
;
A
#
# COMPACT_ATOMS: atom_id res chain seq x y z
N MET A 1 -4.63 -31.98 -1.15
CA MET A 1 -4.22 -31.47 0.18
C MET A 1 -5.10 -30.27 0.53
N LEU A 2 -5.63 -30.18 1.79
CA LEU A 2 -6.41 -29.03 2.23
C LEU A 2 -5.48 -27.93 2.73
N ILE A 3 -5.65 -26.72 2.21
CA ILE A 3 -4.92 -25.51 2.59
C ILE A 3 -5.88 -24.54 3.28
N PRO A 4 -5.67 -24.27 4.59
CA PRO A 4 -6.43 -23.24 5.28
C PRO A 4 -5.98 -21.85 4.84
N PHE A 5 -6.93 -20.94 4.67
CA PHE A 5 -6.65 -19.55 4.32
C PHE A 5 -7.60 -18.59 5.05
N THR A 6 -7.19 -17.34 5.13
CA THR A 6 -8.06 -16.24 5.55
C THR A 6 -8.03 -15.13 4.50
N LYS A 7 -9.20 -14.67 4.10
CA LYS A 7 -9.37 -13.55 3.18
C LYS A 7 -9.37 -12.24 3.98
N TYR A 8 -8.50 -11.32 3.58
CA TYR A 8 -8.45 -9.94 4.08
C TYR A 8 -8.61 -8.95 2.94
N GLN A 9 -9.00 -7.73 3.28
CA GLN A 9 -8.94 -6.58 2.38
C GLN A 9 -8.44 -5.34 3.14
N GLY A 10 -7.68 -4.48 2.44
CA GLY A 10 -7.21 -3.20 2.92
C GLY A 10 -7.50 -2.12 1.88
N ALA A 11 -8.46 -1.25 2.16
CA ALA A 11 -8.90 -0.20 1.22
C ALA A 11 -9.26 -0.73 -0.18
N GLY A 12 -10.00 -1.87 -0.22
CA GLY A 12 -10.51 -2.48 -1.46
C GLY A 12 -9.53 -3.43 -2.16
N ASN A 13 -8.26 -3.44 -1.77
CA ASN A 13 -7.26 -4.39 -2.27
C ASN A 13 -7.32 -5.67 -1.42
N ASP A 14 -7.55 -6.83 -2.02
CA ASP A 14 -7.93 -8.04 -1.32
C ASP A 14 -6.90 -9.19 -1.48
N PHE A 15 -6.70 -9.93 -0.41
CA PHE A 15 -5.62 -10.90 -0.31
C PHE A 15 -6.07 -12.22 0.31
N ILE A 16 -5.45 -13.32 -0.16
CA ILE A 16 -5.49 -14.63 0.46
C ILE A 16 -4.27 -14.75 1.38
N LEU A 17 -4.50 -14.92 2.68
CA LEU A 17 -3.44 -15.05 3.67
C LEU A 17 -3.36 -16.48 4.16
N CYS A 18 -2.17 -17.07 4.04
CA CYS A 18 -1.88 -18.44 4.48
C CYS A 18 -0.92 -18.40 5.66
N ASN A 19 -1.33 -18.99 6.78
CA ASN A 19 -0.43 -19.17 7.93
C ASN A 19 0.53 -20.32 7.64
N GLN A 20 1.80 -19.99 7.43
CA GLN A 20 2.91 -20.95 7.25
C GLN A 20 3.88 -20.90 8.43
N TRP A 21 3.34 -20.68 9.64
CA TRP A 21 4.15 -20.58 10.86
C TRP A 21 4.79 -21.89 11.27
N GLU A 22 4.06 -23.01 11.16
CA GLU A 22 4.55 -24.33 11.56
C GLU A 22 4.94 -25.24 10.37
N SER A 23 4.39 -24.97 9.18
CA SER A 23 4.66 -25.75 7.97
C SER A 23 4.47 -24.91 6.73
N GLU A 24 5.20 -25.22 5.66
CA GLU A 24 5.19 -24.50 4.40
C GLU A 24 4.60 -25.38 3.28
N PRO A 25 3.27 -25.61 3.27
CA PRO A 25 2.64 -26.45 2.26
C PRO A 25 2.68 -25.85 0.85
N LEU A 26 2.82 -24.53 0.73
CA LEU A 26 3.00 -23.79 -0.50
C LEU A 26 4.36 -23.12 -0.51
N THR A 27 4.99 -23.07 -1.69
CA THR A 27 6.32 -22.51 -1.87
C THR A 27 6.34 -21.41 -2.92
N ARG A 28 7.46 -20.70 -3.06
CA ARG A 28 7.68 -19.70 -4.12
C ARG A 28 7.67 -20.29 -5.53
N ARG A 29 7.66 -21.62 -5.67
CA ARG A 29 7.69 -22.34 -6.97
C ARG A 29 6.28 -22.68 -7.48
N ASP A 30 5.27 -22.54 -6.65
CA ASP A 30 3.88 -22.93 -6.96
C ASP A 30 3.12 -21.84 -7.73
N THR A 31 3.80 -21.15 -8.67
CA THR A 31 3.32 -19.97 -9.40
C THR A 31 1.95 -20.19 -10.04
N ASP A 32 1.78 -21.32 -10.78
CA ASP A 32 0.51 -21.59 -11.47
C ASP A 32 -0.63 -21.84 -10.49
N LEU A 33 -0.34 -22.50 -9.36
CA LEU A 33 -1.32 -22.73 -8.31
C LEU A 33 -1.70 -21.41 -7.63
N LEU A 34 -0.73 -20.57 -7.29
CA LEU A 34 -0.97 -19.26 -6.67
C LEU A 34 -1.81 -18.37 -7.60
N ALA A 35 -1.50 -18.36 -8.91
CA ALA A 35 -2.31 -17.66 -9.89
C ALA A 35 -3.74 -18.20 -9.95
N ARG A 36 -3.91 -19.53 -9.92
CA ARG A 36 -5.24 -20.17 -9.87
C ARG A 36 -6.01 -19.79 -8.60
N LEU A 37 -5.36 -19.74 -7.44
CA LEU A 37 -6.00 -19.30 -6.19
C LEU A 37 -6.53 -17.87 -6.30
N CYS A 38 -5.82 -16.99 -7.02
CA CYS A 38 -6.22 -15.59 -7.25
C CYS A 38 -7.33 -15.42 -8.27
N ASP A 39 -7.61 -16.43 -9.12
CA ASP A 39 -8.68 -16.33 -10.10
C ASP A 39 -10.05 -16.17 -9.42
N ARG A 40 -10.79 -15.11 -9.78
CA ARG A 40 -12.07 -14.76 -9.14
C ARG A 40 -13.24 -15.66 -9.54
N ARG A 41 -13.07 -16.54 -10.52
CA ARG A 41 -14.09 -17.46 -11.02
C ARG A 41 -13.76 -18.92 -10.74
N PHE A 42 -12.48 -19.29 -10.82
CA PHE A 42 -12.01 -20.67 -10.72
C PHE A 42 -11.18 -20.95 -9.46
N GLY A 43 -10.87 -19.91 -8.66
CA GLY A 43 -10.17 -19.98 -7.40
C GLY A 43 -10.96 -19.33 -6.26
N ILE A 44 -10.23 -18.86 -5.26
CA ILE A 44 -10.77 -18.08 -4.13
C ILE A 44 -11.04 -16.64 -4.61
N GLY A 45 -10.20 -16.12 -5.51
CA GLY A 45 -10.26 -14.77 -6.04
C GLY A 45 -9.58 -13.75 -5.11
N ALA A 46 -8.51 -13.11 -5.60
CA ALA A 46 -7.79 -12.06 -4.88
C ALA A 46 -6.87 -11.27 -5.81
N ASP A 47 -6.38 -10.13 -5.34
CA ASP A 47 -5.30 -9.38 -5.97
C ASP A 47 -3.92 -10.00 -5.67
N GLY A 48 -3.84 -10.89 -4.68
CA GLY A 48 -2.62 -11.63 -4.39
C GLY A 48 -2.74 -12.60 -3.22
N VAL A 49 -1.67 -13.37 -3.04
CA VAL A 49 -1.51 -14.35 -1.95
C VAL A 49 -0.36 -13.92 -1.06
N MET A 50 -0.51 -14.08 0.26
CA MET A 50 0.57 -13.83 1.21
C MET A 50 0.79 -15.00 2.13
N PHE A 51 2.05 -15.31 2.37
CA PHE A 51 2.46 -16.25 3.40
C PHE A 51 2.98 -15.50 4.62
N LEU A 52 2.49 -15.88 5.78
CA LEU A 52 3.02 -15.50 7.07
C LEU A 52 3.97 -16.58 7.54
N ARG A 53 5.26 -16.29 7.68
CA ARG A 53 6.30 -17.26 8.05
C ARG A 53 7.07 -16.82 9.28
N LYS A 54 7.63 -17.79 10.02
CA LYS A 54 8.61 -17.50 11.09
C LYS A 54 9.86 -16.87 10.50
N HIS A 55 10.46 -15.96 11.26
CA HIS A 55 11.79 -15.42 10.98
C HIS A 55 12.65 -15.43 12.26
N ALA A 56 13.97 -15.55 12.09
CA ALA A 56 14.89 -15.67 13.22
C ALA A 56 15.10 -14.32 13.94
N ASP A 57 15.12 -13.21 13.19
CA ASP A 57 15.49 -11.88 13.67
C ASP A 57 14.32 -10.89 13.69
N TYR A 58 13.16 -11.25 13.13
CA TYR A 58 11.94 -10.44 13.08
C TYR A 58 10.77 -11.22 13.63
N ASP A 59 9.71 -10.50 14.01
CA ASP A 59 8.51 -11.15 14.54
C ASP A 59 7.89 -12.12 13.53
N PHE A 60 7.98 -11.81 12.22
CA PHE A 60 7.60 -12.70 11.13
C PHE A 60 8.20 -12.24 9.77
N GLU A 61 8.11 -13.12 8.77
CA GLU A 61 8.37 -12.80 7.35
C GLU A 61 7.04 -12.74 6.58
N MET A 62 6.87 -11.70 5.78
CA MET A 62 5.83 -11.57 4.77
C MET A 62 6.36 -11.97 3.41
N VAL A 63 5.80 -13.01 2.79
CA VAL A 63 6.08 -13.37 1.39
C VAL A 63 4.83 -13.08 0.58
N TYR A 64 4.94 -12.18 -0.39
CA TYR A 64 3.80 -11.71 -1.19
C TYR A 64 3.90 -12.13 -2.65
N PHE A 65 2.80 -12.59 -3.22
CA PHE A 65 2.63 -12.95 -4.63
C PHE A 65 1.48 -12.15 -5.24
N ASN A 66 1.73 -11.58 -6.41
CA ASN A 66 0.69 -10.94 -7.22
C ASN A 66 -0.33 -11.96 -7.74
N ALA A 67 -1.43 -11.49 -8.33
CA ALA A 67 -2.46 -12.36 -8.88
C ALA A 67 -1.97 -13.29 -10.00
N ASP A 68 -0.83 -13.01 -10.63
CA ASP A 68 -0.18 -13.88 -11.62
C ASP A 68 0.67 -14.99 -10.99
N GLY A 69 0.69 -15.10 -9.66
CA GLY A 69 1.45 -16.09 -8.89
C GLY A 69 2.93 -15.78 -8.73
N ARG A 70 3.44 -14.67 -9.28
CA ARG A 70 4.84 -14.27 -9.15
C ARG A 70 5.04 -13.44 -7.90
N GLU A 71 6.22 -13.58 -7.30
CA GLU A 71 6.57 -12.78 -6.12
C GLU A 71 6.51 -11.27 -6.48
N GLY A 72 5.80 -10.52 -5.65
CA GLY A 72 5.57 -9.10 -5.79
C GLY A 72 6.45 -8.27 -4.87
N SER A 73 6.52 -6.96 -5.13
CA SER A 73 7.10 -5.99 -4.21
C SER A 73 6.17 -5.80 -3.00
N MET A 74 6.71 -5.23 -1.91
CA MET A 74 5.92 -4.87 -0.74
C MET A 74 4.75 -3.95 -1.13
N CYS A 75 3.56 -4.30 -0.67
CA CYS A 75 2.33 -3.54 -0.88
C CYS A 75 1.82 -3.01 0.47
N GLY A 76 1.66 -1.69 0.61
CA GLY A 76 1.21 -1.07 1.86
C GLY A 76 -0.16 -1.58 2.35
N ASN A 77 -1.10 -1.87 1.44
CA ASN A 77 -2.40 -2.47 1.77
C ASN A 77 -2.21 -3.89 2.30
N GLY A 78 -1.36 -4.67 1.63
CA GLY A 78 -1.01 -6.03 2.03
C GLY A 78 -0.27 -6.10 3.35
N GLY A 79 0.68 -5.19 3.57
CA GLY A 79 1.41 -5.08 4.84
C GLY A 79 0.49 -4.87 6.03
N ARG A 80 -0.52 -3.99 5.90
CA ARG A 80 -1.52 -3.83 6.96
C ARG A 80 -2.35 -5.09 7.17
N CYS A 81 -2.75 -5.76 6.09
CA CYS A 81 -3.55 -6.99 6.17
C CYS A 81 -2.80 -8.15 6.86
N ILE A 82 -1.51 -8.35 6.54
CA ILE A 82 -0.74 -9.44 7.14
C ILE A 82 -0.42 -9.18 8.61
N VAL A 83 -0.20 -7.91 8.99
CA VAL A 83 -0.04 -7.51 10.40
C VAL A 83 -1.33 -7.78 11.19
N ALA A 84 -2.50 -7.36 10.66
CA ALA A 84 -3.79 -7.66 11.29
C ALA A 84 -4.04 -9.17 11.41
N PHE A 85 -3.62 -9.95 10.41
CA PHE A 85 -3.72 -11.41 10.42
C PHE A 85 -2.81 -12.03 11.48
N ALA A 86 -1.54 -11.63 11.57
CA ALA A 86 -0.60 -12.09 12.59
C ALA A 86 -1.10 -11.78 14.00
N TYR A 87 -1.64 -10.58 14.20
CA TYR A 87 -2.27 -10.17 15.47
C TYR A 87 -3.50 -11.02 15.81
N HIS A 88 -4.37 -11.26 14.81
CA HIS A 88 -5.56 -12.13 14.98
C HIS A 88 -5.19 -13.56 15.39
N LEU A 89 -4.06 -14.08 14.90
CA LEU A 89 -3.54 -15.40 15.27
C LEU A 89 -2.82 -15.41 16.63
N GLY A 90 -2.65 -14.27 17.29
CA GLY A 90 -1.93 -14.16 18.56
C GLY A 90 -0.41 -14.34 18.43
N LEU A 91 0.15 -14.17 17.23
CA LEU A 91 1.58 -14.36 16.96
C LEU A 91 2.41 -13.11 17.24
N ILE A 92 1.77 -11.94 17.29
CA ILE A 92 2.39 -10.64 17.58
C ILE A 92 1.57 -9.86 18.61
N ALA A 93 2.22 -8.89 19.28
CA ALA A 93 1.55 -7.87 20.11
C ALA A 93 1.11 -6.67 19.25
N GLU A 94 0.70 -5.57 19.89
CA GLU A 94 0.24 -4.35 19.21
C GLU A 94 1.34 -3.66 18.38
N GLN A 95 2.61 -3.89 18.70
CA GLN A 95 3.76 -3.37 17.93
C GLN A 95 4.54 -4.55 17.39
N THR A 96 4.99 -4.42 16.14
CA THR A 96 5.71 -5.49 15.45
C THR A 96 6.75 -4.94 14.47
N HIS A 97 7.78 -5.74 14.24
CA HIS A 97 8.75 -5.55 13.18
C HIS A 97 8.80 -6.83 12.33
N PHE A 98 8.47 -6.72 11.07
CA PHE A 98 8.46 -7.84 10.15
C PHE A 98 9.36 -7.61 8.95
N LEU A 99 9.79 -8.70 8.31
CA LEU A 99 10.58 -8.67 7.10
C LEU A 99 9.68 -8.85 5.87
N ALA A 100 9.85 -7.97 4.87
CA ALA A 100 9.29 -8.15 3.53
C ALA A 100 10.44 -8.18 2.50
N VAL A 101 10.11 -8.34 1.22
CA VAL A 101 11.10 -8.48 0.14
C VAL A 101 12.04 -7.26 0.00
N ASP A 102 11.57 -6.08 0.36
CA ASP A 102 12.31 -4.81 0.31
C ASP A 102 12.99 -4.44 1.63
N GLY A 103 12.87 -5.29 2.67
CA GLY A 103 13.53 -5.09 3.96
C GLY A 103 12.57 -5.07 5.15
N PRO A 104 13.04 -4.58 6.31
CA PRO A 104 12.28 -4.57 7.55
C PRO A 104 11.24 -3.43 7.56
N HIS A 105 10.07 -3.75 8.13
CA HIS A 105 8.98 -2.82 8.34
C HIS A 105 8.52 -2.81 9.78
N ALA A 106 8.21 -1.62 10.31
CA ALA A 106 7.53 -1.45 11.59
C ALA A 106 6.02 -1.33 11.36
N ALA A 107 5.21 -1.88 12.26
CA ALA A 107 3.77 -1.67 12.26
C ALA A 107 3.18 -1.61 13.66
N ARG A 108 1.98 -1.03 13.77
CA ARG A 108 1.20 -0.94 15.01
C ARG A 108 -0.25 -1.31 14.75
N VAL A 109 -0.79 -2.17 15.59
CA VAL A 109 -2.22 -2.51 15.57
C VAL A 109 -2.93 -1.58 16.55
N ILE A 110 -3.74 -0.66 16.04
CA ILE A 110 -4.49 0.30 16.86
C ILE A 110 -5.85 -0.28 17.25
N ARG A 111 -6.45 -1.01 16.33
CA ARG A 111 -7.66 -1.83 16.50
C ARG A 111 -7.52 -3.06 15.61
N SER A 112 -8.29 -4.09 15.87
CA SER A 112 -8.26 -5.35 15.08
C SER A 112 -8.48 -5.17 13.57
N ASP A 113 -9.02 -4.02 13.16
CA ASP A 113 -9.33 -3.65 11.78
C ASP A 113 -8.59 -2.39 11.29
N TRP A 114 -7.67 -1.82 12.10
CA TRP A 114 -6.94 -0.60 11.78
C TRP A 114 -5.47 -0.73 12.16
N VAL A 115 -4.60 -0.62 11.17
CA VAL A 115 -3.15 -0.81 11.29
C VAL A 115 -2.41 0.42 10.79
N GLU A 116 -1.38 0.84 11.52
CA GLU A 116 -0.38 1.82 11.11
C GLU A 116 0.84 1.08 10.60
N LEU A 117 1.26 1.38 9.37
CA LEU A 117 2.44 0.82 8.72
C LEU A 117 3.51 1.89 8.57
N GLY A 118 4.71 1.64 9.08
CA GLY A 118 5.86 2.53 8.92
C GLY A 118 6.30 2.58 7.46
N MET A 119 6.47 3.79 6.94
CA MET A 119 6.95 4.07 5.59
C MET A 119 8.37 4.62 5.64
N GLN A 120 9.08 4.54 4.53
CA GLN A 120 10.44 5.10 4.44
C GLN A 120 10.44 6.63 4.58
N GLN A 121 11.55 7.18 5.09
CA GLN A 121 11.76 8.62 5.15
C GLN A 121 11.89 9.22 3.75
N VAL A 122 11.44 10.47 3.58
CA VAL A 122 11.51 11.19 2.31
C VAL A 122 12.24 12.52 2.52
N ALA A 123 13.39 12.67 1.86
CA ALA A 123 14.20 13.91 1.92
C ALA A 123 14.02 14.76 0.66
N GLU A 124 13.79 14.14 -0.49
CA GLU A 124 13.76 14.82 -1.77
C GLU A 124 12.32 14.95 -2.27
N VAL A 125 11.89 16.20 -2.45
CA VAL A 125 10.62 16.54 -3.11
C VAL A 125 10.92 17.57 -4.18
N GLU A 126 10.80 17.16 -5.43
CA GLU A 126 10.90 18.10 -6.55
C GLU A 126 9.57 18.85 -6.71
N GLN A 127 9.66 20.16 -6.82
CA GLN A 127 8.51 21.02 -7.16
C GLN A 127 8.67 21.54 -8.59
N GLY A 128 7.76 21.09 -9.46
CA GLY A 128 7.69 21.56 -10.84
C GLY A 128 6.54 22.56 -11.05
N ASP A 129 6.31 22.92 -12.32
CA ASP A 129 5.17 23.77 -12.68
C ASP A 129 3.87 22.94 -12.65
N GLY A 130 3.07 23.15 -11.61
CA GLY A 130 1.80 22.47 -11.39
C GLY A 130 1.91 21.02 -10.88
N PHE A 131 3.09 20.55 -10.48
CA PHE A 131 3.26 19.21 -9.93
C PHE A 131 4.37 19.13 -8.86
N PHE A 132 4.31 18.04 -8.10
CA PHE A 132 5.40 17.56 -7.25
C PHE A 132 5.84 16.17 -7.69
N PHE A 133 7.12 15.85 -7.48
CA PHE A 133 7.64 14.52 -7.75
C PHE A 133 8.51 14.05 -6.58
N LEU A 134 8.23 12.86 -6.05
CA LEU A 134 8.93 12.27 -4.90
C LEU A 134 8.88 10.75 -4.94
N ASP A 135 9.74 10.11 -4.17
CA ASP A 135 9.75 8.66 -3.97
C ASP A 135 9.37 8.32 -2.53
N THR A 136 8.31 7.55 -2.35
CA THR A 136 7.82 7.07 -1.04
C THR A 136 7.90 5.54 -0.93
N GLY A 137 8.84 4.89 -1.65
CA GLY A 137 8.98 3.47 -1.91
C GLY A 137 8.62 3.12 -3.35
N SER A 138 8.12 4.10 -4.08
CA SER A 138 7.85 4.10 -5.51
C SER A 138 7.80 5.54 -6.00
N PRO A 139 8.17 5.84 -7.25
CA PRO A 139 8.12 7.20 -7.77
C PRO A 139 6.67 7.67 -8.01
N HIS A 140 6.38 8.88 -7.52
CA HIS A 140 5.06 9.50 -7.59
C HIS A 140 5.11 10.90 -8.20
N TYR A 141 4.37 11.09 -9.27
CA TYR A 141 3.94 12.40 -9.77
C TYR A 141 2.64 12.78 -9.06
N VAL A 142 2.60 13.93 -8.42
CA VAL A 142 1.44 14.42 -7.67
C VAL A 142 1.04 15.78 -8.22
N THR A 143 -0.19 15.92 -8.68
CA THR A 143 -0.75 17.19 -9.14
C THR A 143 -2.05 17.50 -8.38
N LEU A 144 -2.22 18.79 -8.07
CA LEU A 144 -3.44 19.27 -7.42
C LEU A 144 -4.48 19.61 -8.46
N VAL A 145 -5.72 19.26 -8.17
CA VAL A 145 -6.88 19.54 -9.01
C VAL A 145 -7.99 20.19 -8.20
N ASP A 146 -8.75 21.07 -8.81
CA ASP A 146 -9.87 21.75 -8.15
C ASP A 146 -11.04 20.79 -7.92
N ASP A 147 -11.31 19.91 -8.87
CA ASP A 147 -12.40 18.91 -8.81
C ASP A 147 -11.95 17.58 -9.44
N LEU A 148 -11.71 16.60 -8.58
CA LEU A 148 -11.28 15.25 -9.00
C LEU A 148 -12.35 14.54 -9.87
N SER A 149 -13.62 14.86 -9.69
CA SER A 149 -14.71 14.26 -10.47
C SER A 149 -14.66 14.62 -11.97
N GLN A 150 -13.96 15.69 -12.34
CA GLN A 150 -13.76 16.14 -13.71
C GLN A 150 -12.48 15.58 -14.34
N VAL A 151 -11.69 14.82 -13.58
CA VAL A 151 -10.43 14.23 -14.05
C VAL A 151 -10.66 12.83 -14.58
N ASP A 152 -10.34 12.62 -15.86
CA ASP A 152 -10.17 11.28 -16.42
C ASP A 152 -8.77 10.76 -16.00
N VAL A 153 -8.75 10.09 -14.83
CA VAL A 153 -7.50 9.61 -14.18
C VAL A 153 -6.73 8.69 -15.11
N VAL A 154 -7.41 7.80 -15.81
CA VAL A 154 -6.75 6.82 -16.71
C VAL A 154 -6.13 7.52 -17.91
N ARG A 155 -6.89 8.36 -18.60
CA ARG A 155 -6.42 9.04 -19.79
C ARG A 155 -5.28 10.03 -19.49
N GLN A 156 -5.47 10.86 -18.45
CA GLN A 156 -4.48 11.87 -18.08
C GLN A 156 -3.26 11.24 -17.40
N GLY A 157 -3.46 10.25 -16.53
CA GLY A 157 -2.39 9.51 -15.88
C GLY A 157 -1.51 8.78 -16.89
N ARG A 158 -2.12 8.11 -17.87
CA ARG A 158 -1.42 7.45 -18.97
C ARG A 158 -0.59 8.44 -19.80
N ALA A 159 -1.13 9.63 -20.10
CA ALA A 159 -0.40 10.64 -20.87
C ALA A 159 0.86 11.12 -20.13
N ILE A 160 0.79 11.31 -18.82
CA ILE A 160 1.94 11.69 -17.98
C ILE A 160 2.93 10.51 -17.86
N ARG A 161 2.43 9.31 -17.54
CA ARG A 161 3.25 8.09 -17.35
C ARG A 161 4.09 7.75 -18.58
N TYR A 162 3.55 7.93 -19.79
CA TYR A 162 4.22 7.65 -21.04
C TYR A 162 4.81 8.89 -21.74
N GLY A 163 4.72 10.07 -21.10
CA GLY A 163 5.39 11.29 -21.54
C GLY A 163 6.92 11.17 -21.48
N ASP A 164 7.63 12.02 -22.19
CA ASP A 164 9.08 11.94 -22.39
C ASP A 164 9.87 11.79 -21.08
N ARG A 165 9.44 12.45 -20.04
CA ARG A 165 10.10 12.41 -18.72
C ARG A 165 10.04 11.05 -18.04
N PHE A 166 8.91 10.34 -18.14
CA PHE A 166 8.65 9.14 -17.34
C PHE A 166 8.57 7.87 -18.19
N ARG A 167 8.69 7.95 -19.49
CA ARG A 167 8.51 6.82 -20.42
C ARG A 167 9.38 5.62 -20.09
N GLU A 168 10.64 5.84 -19.72
CA GLU A 168 11.60 4.76 -19.48
C GLU A 168 11.44 4.13 -18.09
N LYS A 169 11.49 4.94 -17.02
CA LYS A 169 11.47 4.45 -15.63
C LYS A 169 10.06 4.30 -15.07
N GLY A 170 9.13 5.07 -15.60
CA GLY A 170 7.76 5.13 -15.15
C GLY A 170 7.56 5.89 -13.85
N THR A 171 6.31 6.25 -13.60
CA THR A 171 5.84 6.87 -12.37
C THR A 171 4.40 6.51 -12.12
N ASN A 172 3.98 6.47 -10.87
CA ASN A 172 2.57 6.54 -10.49
C ASN A 172 2.12 8.00 -10.64
N VAL A 173 0.88 8.21 -11.07
CA VAL A 173 0.34 9.57 -11.25
C VAL A 173 -0.86 9.76 -10.34
N ASN A 174 -0.78 10.77 -9.47
CA ASN A 174 -1.77 11.04 -8.45
C ASN A 174 -2.41 12.40 -8.70
N PHE A 175 -3.73 12.39 -8.86
CA PHE A 175 -4.57 13.59 -8.92
C PHE A 175 -5.19 13.80 -7.55
N VAL A 176 -4.95 14.96 -6.95
CA VAL A 176 -5.30 15.22 -5.54
C VAL A 176 -6.18 16.45 -5.45
N GLN A 177 -7.36 16.27 -4.91
CA GLN A 177 -8.26 17.35 -4.55
C GLN A 177 -8.20 17.61 -3.04
N ARG A 178 -8.03 18.88 -2.65
CA ARG A 178 -8.07 19.28 -1.25
C ARG A 178 -9.49 19.61 -0.82
N GLN A 179 -9.96 19.02 0.27
CA GLN A 179 -11.26 19.27 0.87
C GLN A 179 -11.09 19.63 2.35
N GLY A 180 -10.82 20.91 2.61
CA GLY A 180 -10.47 21.37 3.97
C GLY A 180 -9.14 20.73 4.44
N PRO A 181 -9.12 20.02 5.58
CA PRO A 181 -7.93 19.31 6.06
C PRO A 181 -7.71 17.96 5.36
N ALA A 182 -8.73 17.41 4.71
CA ALA A 182 -8.69 16.11 4.06
C ALA A 182 -8.32 16.22 2.56
N LEU A 183 -7.78 15.13 2.02
CA LEU A 183 -7.51 14.97 0.60
C LEU A 183 -8.43 13.91 0.00
N THR A 184 -8.79 14.08 -1.27
CA THR A 184 -9.36 13.02 -2.10
C THR A 184 -8.37 12.73 -3.23
N ILE A 185 -8.09 11.44 -3.50
CA ILE A 185 -7.05 11.03 -4.45
C ILE A 185 -7.59 10.04 -5.49
N GLY A 186 -7.15 10.22 -6.75
CA GLY A 186 -7.23 9.23 -7.82
C GLY A 186 -5.82 8.91 -8.31
N THR A 187 -5.46 7.63 -8.40
CA THR A 187 -4.11 7.20 -8.77
C THR A 187 -4.14 6.30 -10.00
N TYR A 188 -3.42 6.71 -11.04
CA TYR A 188 -3.01 5.84 -12.15
C TYR A 188 -1.72 5.14 -11.73
N GLU A 189 -1.76 3.83 -11.59
CA GLU A 189 -0.69 3.06 -10.98
C GLU A 189 0.23 2.41 -12.03
N ARG A 190 1.53 2.65 -11.89
CA ARG A 190 2.57 2.03 -12.71
C ARG A 190 2.61 0.52 -12.49
N GLY A 191 2.54 -0.23 -13.58
CA GLY A 191 2.52 -1.69 -13.55
C GLY A 191 1.13 -2.29 -13.59
N VAL A 192 0.11 -1.59 -13.05
CA VAL A 192 -1.31 -1.89 -13.27
C VAL A 192 -1.80 -1.25 -14.56
N GLU A 193 -1.31 -0.04 -14.84
CA GLU A 193 -1.60 0.78 -16.01
C GLU A 193 -3.10 1.14 -16.13
N ASP A 194 -3.72 1.31 -14.95
CA ASP A 194 -5.11 1.70 -14.77
C ASP A 194 -5.27 2.48 -13.45
N GLU A 195 -6.47 3.02 -13.19
CA GLU A 195 -6.80 3.61 -11.91
C GLU A 195 -7.05 2.53 -10.86
N THR A 196 -6.33 2.59 -9.74
CA THR A 196 -6.47 1.64 -8.63
C THR A 196 -7.38 2.19 -7.53
N LEU A 197 -7.93 1.29 -6.72
CA LEU A 197 -8.81 1.65 -5.60
C LEU A 197 -8.05 2.39 -4.50
N ALA A 198 -6.79 2.02 -4.23
CA ALA A 198 -5.92 2.68 -3.27
C ALA A 198 -4.46 2.28 -3.49
N CYS A 199 -3.59 3.26 -3.74
CA CYS A 199 -2.14 3.08 -3.80
C CYS A 199 -1.52 3.66 -2.52
N GLY A 200 -1.00 2.81 -1.63
CA GLY A 200 -0.52 3.24 -0.31
C GLY A 200 0.63 4.24 -0.38
N THR A 201 1.62 4.02 -1.26
CA THR A 201 2.73 4.94 -1.49
C THR A 201 2.25 6.26 -2.13
N GLY A 202 1.25 6.20 -3.02
CA GLY A 202 0.64 7.39 -3.62
C GLY A 202 -0.13 8.23 -2.62
N ILE A 203 -0.87 7.60 -1.71
CA ILE A 203 -1.57 8.25 -0.59
C ILE A 203 -0.56 8.95 0.32
N THR A 204 0.56 8.27 0.62
CA THR A 204 1.67 8.86 1.39
C THR A 204 2.24 10.07 0.67
N ALA A 205 2.57 9.95 -0.61
CA ALA A 205 3.10 11.05 -1.41
C ALA A 205 2.15 12.27 -1.44
N ALA A 206 0.86 12.05 -1.65
CA ALA A 206 -0.16 13.11 -1.64
C ALA A 206 -0.24 13.83 -0.29
N ALA A 207 -0.19 13.10 0.82
CA ALA A 207 -0.21 13.68 2.15
C ALA A 207 1.02 14.55 2.43
N LEU A 208 2.24 14.06 2.09
CA LEU A 208 3.47 14.83 2.24
C LEU A 208 3.43 16.12 1.41
N VAL A 209 3.01 16.03 0.13
CA VAL A 209 2.87 17.19 -0.76
C VAL A 209 1.89 18.23 -0.21
N SER A 210 0.79 17.79 0.43
CA SER A 210 -0.21 18.71 0.98
C SER A 210 0.36 19.67 2.03
N SER A 211 1.46 19.31 2.71
CA SER A 211 2.12 20.14 3.71
C SER A 211 2.85 21.34 3.12
N PHE A 212 3.19 21.32 1.83
CA PHE A 212 3.79 22.47 1.12
C PHE A 212 2.76 23.59 0.84
N LEU A 213 1.49 23.34 1.05
CA LEU A 213 0.42 24.27 0.73
C LEU A 213 -0.15 24.94 2.01
N PRO A 214 -0.45 26.24 1.95
CA PRO A 214 -0.26 27.22 0.87
C PRO A 214 1.09 27.96 0.91
N GLN A 215 1.99 27.63 1.83
CA GLN A 215 3.15 28.47 2.18
C GLN A 215 4.43 28.13 1.40
N GLY A 216 4.39 27.13 0.48
CA GLY A 216 5.55 26.73 -0.34
C GLY A 216 6.59 25.87 0.38
N GLN A 217 6.59 25.82 1.71
CA GLN A 217 7.45 24.97 2.54
C GLN A 217 6.66 24.45 3.73
N PRO A 218 6.84 23.18 4.15
CA PRO A 218 6.21 22.66 5.35
C PRO A 218 6.68 23.41 6.62
N ALA A 219 5.78 23.61 7.56
CA ALA A 219 6.16 24.04 8.88
C ALA A 219 6.78 22.87 9.67
N LYS A 220 7.77 23.18 10.52
CA LYS A 220 8.40 22.18 11.39
C LYS A 220 7.43 21.74 12.49
N GLN A 221 6.72 20.64 12.25
CA GLN A 221 5.70 20.10 13.16
C GLN A 221 5.32 18.68 12.75
N ASP A 222 4.48 18.04 13.56
CA ASP A 222 3.79 16.80 13.23
C ASP A 222 2.52 17.08 12.42
N TYR A 223 2.23 16.17 11.51
CA TYR A 223 1.07 16.22 10.63
C TYR A 223 0.24 14.94 10.75
N ALA A 224 -1.07 15.08 10.62
CA ALA A 224 -2.00 13.98 10.41
C ALA A 224 -2.97 14.39 9.29
N VAL A 225 -2.89 13.72 8.16
CA VAL A 225 -3.61 14.08 6.94
C VAL A 225 -4.58 12.95 6.58
N PRO A 226 -5.89 13.16 6.73
CA PRO A 226 -6.90 12.22 6.24
C PRO A 226 -6.91 12.21 4.71
N VAL A 227 -6.93 11.01 4.12
CA VAL A 227 -6.94 10.81 2.67
C VAL A 227 -8.05 9.84 2.28
N ARG A 228 -8.96 10.29 1.43
CA ARG A 228 -10.01 9.48 0.84
C ARG A 228 -9.57 8.96 -0.53
N ALA A 229 -9.45 7.65 -0.67
CA ALA A 229 -9.29 6.96 -1.94
C ALA A 229 -10.61 6.25 -2.32
N LYS A 230 -10.73 5.76 -3.57
CA LYS A 230 -11.91 4.99 -4.00
C LYS A 230 -12.17 3.76 -3.12
N GLY A 231 -11.11 3.13 -2.62
CA GLY A 231 -11.18 1.92 -1.80
C GLY A 231 -11.46 2.15 -0.31
N GLY A 232 -11.41 3.41 0.16
CA GLY A 232 -11.69 3.74 1.55
C GLY A 232 -10.93 4.94 2.09
N ASP A 233 -11.17 5.22 3.36
CA ASP A 233 -10.54 6.32 4.09
C ASP A 233 -9.25 5.80 4.77
N LEU A 234 -8.17 6.55 4.61
CA LEU A 234 -6.87 6.33 5.23
C LEU A 234 -6.40 7.62 5.92
N GLU A 235 -5.31 7.52 6.66
CA GLU A 235 -4.63 8.68 7.24
C GLU A 235 -3.12 8.50 7.06
N VAL A 236 -2.40 9.59 6.81
CA VAL A 236 -0.95 9.58 6.85
C VAL A 236 -0.48 10.52 7.96
N ARG A 237 0.32 9.96 8.89
CA ARG A 237 0.98 10.73 9.95
C ARG A 237 2.44 10.84 9.62
N PHE A 238 3.02 12.02 9.85
CA PHE A 238 4.43 12.26 9.60
C PHE A 238 4.92 13.51 10.35
N ALA A 239 6.24 13.63 10.51
CA ALA A 239 6.90 14.83 10.99
C ALA A 239 7.72 15.47 9.87
N TRP A 240 7.83 16.80 9.87
CA TRP A 240 8.80 17.55 9.09
C TRP A 240 9.83 18.18 10.04
N ASP A 241 11.10 17.78 9.92
CA ASP A 241 12.17 18.25 10.80
C ASP A 241 12.86 19.54 10.33
N GLY A 242 12.50 20.04 9.14
CA GLY A 242 13.07 21.20 8.47
C GLY A 242 13.90 20.84 7.24
N GLU A 243 14.23 19.54 7.06
CA GLU A 243 15.04 19.03 5.95
C GLU A 243 14.38 17.84 5.24
N ARG A 244 13.67 16.99 5.99
CA ARG A 244 13.06 15.77 5.48
C ARG A 244 11.80 15.38 6.25
N PHE A 245 11.00 14.53 5.63
CA PHE A 245 9.88 13.88 6.27
C PHE A 245 10.35 12.62 7.00
N THR A 246 10.00 12.53 8.28
CA THR A 246 10.34 11.43 9.19
C THR A 246 9.08 10.91 9.87
N ASP A 247 9.21 9.79 10.56
CA ASP A 247 8.10 9.16 11.31
C ASP A 247 6.82 9.02 10.47
N ILE A 248 7.00 8.57 9.22
CA ILE A 248 5.91 8.47 8.25
C ILE A 248 5.16 7.16 8.52
N TRP A 249 3.86 7.27 8.78
CA TRP A 249 2.95 6.15 9.05
C TRP A 249 1.74 6.21 8.11
N LEU A 250 1.56 5.14 7.33
CA LEU A 250 0.36 4.92 6.54
C LEU A 250 -0.66 4.15 7.38
N CYS A 251 -1.71 4.82 7.80
CA CYS A 251 -2.74 4.31 8.69
C CYS A 251 -4.00 3.98 7.91
N GLY A 252 -4.55 2.78 8.11
CA GLY A 252 -5.73 2.42 7.35
C GLY A 252 -6.34 1.07 7.71
N PRO A 253 -7.46 0.74 7.04
CA PRO A 253 -8.19 -0.49 7.32
C PRO A 253 -7.41 -1.73 6.91
N ALA A 254 -7.63 -2.81 7.67
CA ALA A 254 -7.18 -4.16 7.40
C ALA A 254 -8.25 -5.13 7.92
N THR A 255 -9.23 -5.41 7.07
CA THR A 255 -10.47 -6.09 7.49
C THR A 255 -10.45 -7.55 7.08
N ARG A 256 -10.69 -8.45 8.05
CA ARG A 256 -10.95 -9.87 7.78
C ARG A 256 -12.31 -10.01 7.09
N VAL A 257 -12.34 -10.74 5.98
CA VAL A 257 -13.57 -10.97 5.21
C VAL A 257 -14.17 -12.32 5.55
N PHE A 258 -13.43 -13.40 5.34
CA PHE A 258 -13.82 -14.77 5.70
C PHE A 258 -12.58 -15.68 5.81
N SER A 259 -12.79 -16.89 6.32
CA SER A 259 -11.79 -17.96 6.29
C SER A 259 -12.38 -19.22 5.68
N GLY A 260 -11.53 -20.07 5.15
CA GLY A 260 -11.93 -21.33 4.53
C GLY A 260 -10.75 -22.26 4.35
N GLU A 261 -11.03 -23.38 3.69
CA GLU A 261 -10.04 -24.36 3.25
C GLU A 261 -10.26 -24.63 1.76
N ILE A 262 -9.17 -24.81 1.03
CA ILE A 262 -9.21 -25.16 -0.39
C ILE A 262 -8.43 -26.46 -0.62
N GLU A 263 -9.01 -27.36 -1.41
CA GLU A 263 -8.35 -28.60 -1.83
C GLU A 263 -7.50 -28.32 -3.08
N ILE A 264 -6.22 -28.72 -3.03
CA ILE A 264 -5.24 -28.57 -4.11
C ILE A 264 -4.60 -29.91 -4.47
#